data_2d740f3425f25befc53931f37729b0e4
#
_entry.id   2d740f3425f25befc53931f37729b0e4
#
_cell.length_a   1.000
_cell.length_b   1.000
_cell.length_c   1.000
_cell.angle_alpha   90.00
_cell.angle_beta   90.00
_cell.angle_gamma   90.00
#
_symmetry.space_group_name_H-M   'P 1'
#
loop_
_entity.id
_entity.type
_entity.pdbx_description
1 polymer ?
#
loop_
_entity_poly.entity_id
_entity_poly.type
_entity_poly.pdbx_seq_one_letter_code
_entity_poly.pdbx_strand_id
1 'polypeptide(L)'
;MYLNDLEQFLNDRNVNGLTSITEDFEIELDVYLKLFVLLYADDTVIMSESKEDMQNQLNVFNDFCKKWKLKVNAEKSKVLVFSNGRLPANLKFTYNNRDLEIVPNFSYLGITFSKSGSFNAAKKDLVNKGTKAMYEVLKKGRLHNLSIQCQLDIFDKTVKPILLYGCETWGFGKNDIIERVHLKFCKLLLHALSFQVLYMLQM
;
A
#
# COMPACT_ATOMS: atom_id res chain seq x y z
N MET A 1 -6.37 11.35 -20.33
CA MET A 1 -5.85 12.15 -21.45
C MET A 1 -5.07 13.36 -20.96
N TYR A 2 -5.58 14.18 -20.05
CA TYR A 2 -4.87 15.39 -19.56
C TYR A 2 -3.64 15.11 -18.69
N LEU A 3 -3.58 13.96 -18.00
CA LEU A 3 -2.45 13.63 -17.12
C LEU A 3 -1.25 13.05 -17.86
N ASN A 4 -1.40 12.60 -19.11
CA ASN A 4 -0.28 12.12 -19.91
C ASN A 4 0.74 13.21 -20.23
N ASP A 5 0.31 14.49 -20.23
CA ASP A 5 1.18 15.61 -20.53
C ASP A 5 1.91 16.13 -19.27
N LEU A 6 1.59 15.58 -18.08
CA LEU A 6 2.14 16.07 -16.83
C LEU A 6 3.64 15.82 -16.72
N GLU A 7 4.10 14.65 -17.10
CA GLU A 7 5.53 14.31 -17.07
C GLU A 7 6.35 15.23 -17.97
N GLN A 8 5.89 15.46 -19.20
CA GLN A 8 6.54 16.39 -20.12
C GLN A 8 6.52 17.81 -19.59
N PHE A 9 5.40 18.24 -18.98
CA PHE A 9 5.26 19.57 -18.41
C PHE A 9 6.21 19.80 -17.21
N LEU A 10 6.49 18.76 -16.41
CA LEU A 10 7.46 18.80 -15.32
C LEU A 10 8.90 18.82 -15.84
N ASN A 11 9.20 18.02 -16.86
CA ASN A 11 10.52 18.00 -17.51
C ASN A 11 10.86 19.33 -18.15
N ASP A 12 9.94 19.95 -18.88
CA ASP A 12 10.15 21.25 -19.56
C ASP A 12 10.47 22.39 -18.56
N ARG A 13 10.16 22.21 -17.28
CA ARG A 13 10.41 23.18 -16.21
C ARG A 13 11.59 22.84 -15.32
N ASN A 14 12.44 21.89 -15.72
CA ASN A 14 13.64 21.46 -14.99
C ASN A 14 13.34 21.08 -13.54
N VAL A 15 12.25 20.37 -13.30
CA VAL A 15 11.90 19.85 -11.98
C VAL A 15 12.70 18.57 -11.71
N ASN A 16 13.26 18.41 -10.50
CA ASN A 16 13.98 17.22 -10.11
C ASN A 16 12.99 16.20 -9.51
N GLY A 17 12.97 14.97 -10.07
CA GLY A 17 12.28 13.81 -9.49
C GLY A 17 13.22 12.92 -8.70
N LEU A 18 12.72 11.77 -8.25
CA LEU A 18 13.56 10.71 -7.72
C LEU A 18 14.49 10.18 -8.82
N THR A 19 15.78 10.11 -8.54
CA THR A 19 16.76 9.47 -9.41
C THR A 19 17.14 8.14 -8.78
N SER A 20 16.76 7.02 -9.39
CA SER A 20 17.21 5.70 -8.98
C SER A 20 18.35 5.26 -9.88
N ILE A 21 19.50 4.98 -9.27
CA ILE A 21 20.63 4.31 -9.92
C ILE A 21 20.51 2.84 -9.51
N THR A 22 20.20 1.97 -10.46
CA THR A 22 20.27 0.52 -10.21
C THR A 22 21.71 0.08 -10.42
N GLU A 23 22.46 -0.06 -9.32
CA GLU A 23 23.86 -0.57 -9.34
C GLU A 23 23.95 -2.09 -9.40
N ASP A 24 22.85 -2.82 -9.60
CA ASP A 24 22.85 -4.28 -9.57
C ASP A 24 22.76 -4.89 -10.97
N PHE A 25 23.75 -5.68 -11.25
CA PHE A 25 24.04 -6.58 -12.37
C PHE A 25 25.03 -6.03 -13.42
N GLU A 26 26.08 -6.85 -13.65
CA GLU A 26 27.15 -6.78 -14.64
C GLU A 26 26.71 -6.60 -16.12
N ILE A 27 25.76 -5.72 -16.34
CA ILE A 27 25.37 -5.29 -17.68
C ILE A 27 25.58 -3.78 -17.69
N GLU A 28 26.48 -3.30 -18.54
CA GLU A 28 26.79 -1.89 -18.85
C GLU A 28 25.58 -1.11 -19.39
N LEU A 29 24.45 -1.11 -18.67
CA LEU A 29 23.34 -0.25 -18.94
C LEU A 29 22.99 0.50 -17.65
N ASP A 30 23.58 1.70 -17.52
CA ASP A 30 23.13 2.70 -16.55
C ASP A 30 21.69 3.09 -16.89
N VAL A 31 20.71 2.38 -16.36
CA VAL A 31 19.30 2.74 -16.50
C VAL A 31 18.98 3.80 -15.46
N TYR A 32 19.08 5.04 -15.83
CA TYR A 32 18.61 6.18 -15.03
C TYR A 32 17.07 6.22 -15.13
N LEU A 33 16.39 5.76 -14.12
CA LEU A 33 14.93 5.93 -13.99
C LEU A 33 14.66 7.24 -13.22
N LYS A 34 14.20 8.27 -13.93
CA LYS A 34 13.75 9.51 -13.32
C LYS A 34 12.23 9.43 -13.11
N LEU A 35 11.81 9.23 -11.88
CA LEU A 35 10.41 9.06 -11.52
C LEU A 35 9.88 10.32 -10.82
N PHE A 36 8.94 11.04 -11.45
CA PHE A 36 8.34 12.24 -10.89
C PHE A 36 6.97 11.98 -10.27
N VAL A 37 6.16 11.21 -10.97
CA VAL A 37 4.73 11.09 -10.70
C VAL A 37 4.27 9.66 -10.98
N LEU A 38 3.46 9.13 -10.07
CA LEU A 38 2.65 7.94 -10.30
C LEU A 38 1.19 8.36 -10.43
N LEU A 39 0.53 7.87 -11.46
CA LEU A 39 -0.88 8.16 -11.75
C LEU A 39 -1.69 6.89 -11.75
N TYR A 40 -2.77 6.88 -11.00
CA TYR A 40 -3.75 5.81 -11.02
C TYR A 40 -5.16 6.41 -10.93
N ALA A 41 -5.87 6.43 -12.06
CA ALA A 41 -7.15 7.11 -12.21
C ALA A 41 -7.04 8.60 -11.84
N ASP A 42 -7.65 9.01 -10.74
CA ASP A 42 -7.61 10.36 -10.17
C ASP A 42 -6.58 10.53 -9.05
N ASP A 43 -5.99 9.43 -8.58
CA ASP A 43 -4.94 9.45 -7.55
C ASP A 43 -3.58 9.79 -8.18
N THR A 44 -2.92 10.81 -7.64
CA THR A 44 -1.61 11.28 -8.10
C THR A 44 -0.62 11.24 -6.94
N VAL A 45 0.55 10.65 -7.14
CA VAL A 45 1.67 10.70 -6.21
C VAL A 45 2.82 11.43 -6.86
N ILE A 46 3.32 12.48 -6.21
CA ILE A 46 4.49 13.26 -6.60
C ILE A 46 5.64 12.86 -5.68
N MET A 47 6.83 12.65 -6.24
CA MET A 47 8.00 12.17 -5.50
C MET A 47 9.21 13.06 -5.75
N SER A 48 9.98 13.34 -4.69
CA SER A 48 11.25 14.07 -4.79
C SER A 48 12.20 13.66 -3.66
N GLU A 49 13.48 14.01 -3.83
CA GLU A 49 14.54 13.67 -2.88
C GLU A 49 14.75 14.78 -1.84
N SER A 50 14.40 16.02 -2.17
CA SER A 50 14.58 17.18 -1.29
C SER A 50 13.28 17.92 -1.00
N LYS A 51 13.30 18.71 0.09
CA LYS A 51 12.18 19.59 0.44
C LYS A 51 11.96 20.67 -0.63
N GLU A 52 13.04 21.23 -1.12
CA GLU A 52 13.06 22.31 -2.10
C GLU A 52 12.46 21.81 -3.43
N ASP A 53 12.89 20.63 -3.89
CA ASP A 53 12.37 20.02 -5.11
C ASP A 53 10.89 19.64 -4.95
N MET A 54 10.48 19.09 -3.81
CA MET A 54 9.07 18.80 -3.55
C MET A 54 8.22 20.07 -3.62
N GLN A 55 8.67 21.16 -3.00
CA GLN A 55 7.90 22.42 -3.04
C GLN A 55 7.85 22.99 -4.47
N ASN A 56 8.93 22.88 -5.23
CA ASN A 56 8.97 23.29 -6.62
C ASN A 56 8.00 22.46 -7.47
N GLN A 57 8.02 21.12 -7.30
CA GLN A 57 7.07 20.22 -7.99
C GLN A 57 5.62 20.57 -7.67
N LEU A 58 5.28 20.85 -6.40
CA LEU A 58 3.93 21.25 -5.99
C LEU A 58 3.49 22.55 -6.66
N ASN A 59 4.41 23.52 -6.81
CA ASN A 59 4.13 24.78 -7.49
C ASN A 59 3.88 24.57 -8.98
N VAL A 60 4.74 23.80 -9.65
CA VAL A 60 4.60 23.47 -11.08
C VAL A 60 3.33 22.64 -11.33
N PHE A 61 3.03 21.69 -10.44
CA PHE A 61 1.79 20.92 -10.52
C PHE A 61 0.54 21.80 -10.34
N ASN A 62 0.59 22.78 -9.46
CA ASN A 62 -0.50 23.76 -9.32
C ASN A 62 -0.74 24.57 -10.62
N ASP A 63 0.36 24.97 -11.30
CA ASP A 63 0.24 25.67 -12.59
C ASP A 63 -0.31 24.77 -13.69
N PHE A 64 0.09 23.49 -13.69
CA PHE A 64 -0.49 22.48 -14.57
C PHE A 64 -1.99 22.32 -14.32
N CYS A 65 -2.41 22.16 -13.07
CA CYS A 65 -3.81 22.03 -12.72
C CYS A 65 -4.64 23.27 -13.13
N LYS A 66 -4.08 24.48 -12.97
CA LYS A 66 -4.73 25.72 -13.44
C LYS A 66 -4.88 25.74 -14.96
N LYS A 67 -3.82 25.36 -15.71
CA LYS A 67 -3.86 25.30 -17.18
C LYS A 67 -4.96 24.36 -17.69
N TRP A 68 -5.10 23.20 -17.06
CA TRP A 68 -6.05 22.17 -17.47
C TRP A 68 -7.39 22.23 -16.71
N LYS A 69 -7.61 23.27 -15.87
CA LYS A 69 -8.80 23.46 -15.04
C LYS A 69 -9.10 22.25 -14.12
N LEU A 70 -8.05 21.59 -13.66
CA LEU A 70 -8.14 20.49 -12.70
C LEU A 70 -8.22 21.04 -11.28
N LYS A 71 -9.00 20.37 -10.42
CA LYS A 71 -9.14 20.74 -9.00
C LYS A 71 -8.55 19.65 -8.11
N VAL A 72 -7.50 19.98 -7.38
CA VAL A 72 -6.91 19.10 -6.38
C VAL A 72 -7.66 19.24 -5.06
N ASN A 73 -7.93 18.11 -4.41
CA ASN A 73 -8.51 18.10 -3.06
C ASN A 73 -7.39 18.20 -2.01
N ALA A 74 -7.01 19.43 -1.64
CA ALA A 74 -5.95 19.69 -0.68
C ALA A 74 -6.21 19.09 0.72
N GLU A 75 -7.47 18.90 1.13
CA GLU A 75 -7.80 18.30 2.43
C GLU A 75 -7.48 16.80 2.49
N LYS A 76 -7.65 16.10 1.36
CA LYS A 76 -7.29 14.69 1.21
C LYS A 76 -5.82 14.49 0.86
N SER A 77 -5.16 15.51 0.32
CA SER A 77 -3.74 15.46 -0.06
C SER A 77 -2.86 15.55 1.17
N LYS A 78 -1.89 14.65 1.28
CA LYS A 78 -0.98 14.54 2.43
C LYS A 78 0.45 14.42 1.94
N VAL A 79 1.38 14.78 2.79
CA VAL A 79 2.82 14.59 2.53
C VAL A 79 3.34 13.49 3.46
N LEU A 80 3.98 12.49 2.89
CA LEU A 80 4.70 11.46 3.64
C LEU A 80 6.20 11.66 3.42
N VAL A 81 6.92 11.96 4.50
CA VAL A 81 8.37 12.13 4.45
C VAL A 81 9.04 10.88 4.98
N PHE A 82 9.77 10.18 4.12
CA PHE A 82 10.57 9.04 4.53
C PHE A 82 11.81 9.50 5.30
N SER A 83 11.92 9.04 6.55
CA SER A 83 13.02 9.40 7.42
C SER A 83 13.21 8.39 8.54
N ASN A 84 14.45 8.04 8.83
CA ASN A 84 14.83 7.20 9.97
C ASN A 84 14.96 7.98 11.29
N GLY A 85 14.78 9.31 11.25
CA GLY A 85 14.95 10.19 12.38
C GLY A 85 13.74 11.07 12.68
N ARG A 86 14.00 12.08 13.55
CA ARG A 86 13.03 13.13 13.85
C ARG A 86 13.02 14.15 12.71
N LEU A 87 11.84 14.46 12.20
CA LEU A 87 11.68 15.51 11.19
C LEU A 87 11.96 16.90 11.81
N PRO A 88 12.49 17.84 11.02
CA PRO A 88 12.64 19.25 11.46
C PRO A 88 11.29 19.82 11.88
N ALA A 89 11.27 20.58 12.99
CA ALA A 89 10.04 21.15 13.56
C ALA A 89 9.36 22.17 12.62
N ASN A 90 10.14 22.78 11.72
CA ASN A 90 9.67 23.80 10.77
C ASN A 90 9.45 23.25 9.34
N LEU A 91 9.38 21.94 9.17
CA LEU A 91 9.13 21.32 7.87
C LEU A 91 7.67 21.58 7.48
N LYS A 92 7.48 22.33 6.37
CA LYS A 92 6.18 22.66 5.82
C LYS A 92 6.19 22.53 4.32
N PHE A 93 5.06 22.12 3.77
CA PHE A 93 4.79 22.09 2.33
C PHE A 93 3.47 22.79 2.06
N THR A 94 3.41 23.54 0.97
CA THR A 94 2.20 24.30 0.61
C THR A 94 1.74 23.94 -0.80
N TYR A 95 0.43 23.88 -0.98
CA TYR A 95 -0.20 23.76 -2.28
C TYR A 95 -1.29 24.84 -2.40
N ASN A 96 -1.18 25.69 -3.44
CA ASN A 96 -2.12 26.79 -3.66
C ASN A 96 -2.38 27.63 -2.39
N ASN A 97 -1.31 28.07 -1.71
CA ASN A 97 -1.31 28.82 -0.44
C ASN A 97 -1.99 28.14 0.76
N ARG A 98 -2.16 26.81 0.72
CA ARG A 98 -2.65 26.01 1.85
C ARG A 98 -1.57 25.08 2.32
N ASP A 99 -1.39 24.98 3.63
CA ASP A 99 -0.45 24.02 4.22
C ASP A 99 -0.98 22.58 3.98
N LEU A 100 -0.09 21.70 3.52
CA LEU A 100 -0.35 20.28 3.43
C LEU A 100 0.05 19.59 4.73
N GLU A 101 -0.79 18.69 5.21
CA GLU A 101 -0.52 17.93 6.42
C GLU A 101 0.57 16.89 6.16
N ILE A 102 1.58 16.87 7.03
CA ILE A 102 2.62 15.84 7.05
C ILE A 102 2.15 14.69 7.94
N VAL A 103 2.04 13.49 7.38
CA VAL A 103 1.54 12.31 8.08
C VAL A 103 2.63 11.25 8.25
N PRO A 104 2.63 10.49 9.36
CA PRO A 104 3.59 9.40 9.56
C PRO A 104 3.28 8.15 8.74
N ASN A 105 2.02 7.99 8.32
CA ASN A 105 1.56 6.88 7.48
C ASN A 105 0.54 7.40 6.47
N PHE A 106 0.57 6.84 5.27
CA PHE A 106 -0.40 7.15 4.22
C PHE A 106 -0.76 5.87 3.46
N SER A 107 -2.05 5.70 3.17
CA SER A 107 -2.51 4.56 2.37
C SER A 107 -2.69 4.98 0.92
N TYR A 108 -1.94 4.34 0.03
CA TYR A 108 -2.03 4.52 -1.42
C TYR A 108 -2.35 3.19 -2.09
N LEU A 109 -3.38 3.15 -2.90
CA LEU A 109 -3.89 1.94 -3.57
C LEU A 109 -4.06 0.75 -2.61
N GLY A 110 -4.54 1.01 -1.39
CA GLY A 110 -4.79 -0.03 -0.40
C GLY A 110 -3.56 -0.53 0.38
N ILE A 111 -2.36 -0.05 0.06
CA ILE A 111 -1.11 -0.34 0.78
C ILE A 111 -0.75 0.84 1.67
N THR A 112 -0.47 0.58 2.94
CA THR A 112 -0.06 1.60 3.91
C THR A 112 1.45 1.78 3.90
N PHE A 113 1.89 2.95 3.46
CA PHE A 113 3.29 3.38 3.53
C PHE A 113 3.54 4.08 4.86
N SER A 114 4.70 3.84 5.47
CA SER A 114 5.11 4.49 6.71
C SER A 114 6.38 5.33 6.51
N LYS A 115 6.55 6.36 7.33
CA LYS A 115 7.73 7.24 7.30
C LYS A 115 9.07 6.52 7.40
N SER A 116 9.10 5.34 8.01
CA SER A 116 10.31 4.52 8.17
C SER A 116 10.65 3.67 6.93
N GLY A 117 9.83 3.72 5.87
CA GLY A 117 9.94 2.82 4.72
C GLY A 117 9.57 1.36 5.02
N SER A 118 9.20 1.03 6.26
CA SER A 118 8.82 -0.33 6.65
C SER A 118 7.39 -0.65 6.28
N PHE A 119 7.14 -1.83 5.72
CA PHE A 119 5.81 -2.36 5.41
C PHE A 119 5.11 -3.05 6.60
N ASN A 120 5.64 -2.95 7.82
CA ASN A 120 5.03 -3.59 8.99
C ASN A 120 3.60 -3.10 9.25
N ALA A 121 3.31 -1.83 9.00
CA ALA A 121 1.95 -1.26 9.13
C ALA A 121 1.02 -1.87 8.09
N ALA A 122 1.45 -1.96 6.82
CA ALA A 122 0.69 -2.59 5.74
C ALA A 122 0.40 -4.06 6.05
N LYS A 123 1.42 -4.83 6.43
CA LYS A 123 1.26 -6.25 6.81
C LYS A 123 0.26 -6.45 7.95
N LYS A 124 0.31 -5.60 9.00
CA LYS A 124 -0.65 -5.64 10.11
C LYS A 124 -2.08 -5.35 9.64
N ASP A 125 -2.27 -4.38 8.76
CA ASP A 125 -3.59 -4.05 8.21
C ASP A 125 -4.15 -5.21 7.38
N LEU A 126 -3.33 -5.83 6.51
CA LEU A 126 -3.71 -7.02 5.73
C LEU A 126 -4.06 -8.20 6.65
N VAL A 127 -3.27 -8.45 7.69
CA VAL A 127 -3.57 -9.48 8.71
C VAL A 127 -4.91 -9.23 9.39
N ASN A 128 -5.20 -7.98 9.76
CA ASN A 128 -6.48 -7.63 10.39
C ASN A 128 -7.67 -7.87 9.44
N LYS A 129 -7.55 -7.44 8.17
CA LYS A 129 -8.56 -7.66 7.13
C LYS A 129 -8.73 -9.16 6.84
N GLY A 130 -7.63 -9.88 6.63
CA GLY A 130 -7.64 -11.32 6.37
C GLY A 130 -8.19 -12.14 7.54
N THR A 131 -7.86 -11.74 8.78
CA THR A 131 -8.40 -12.40 9.99
C THR A 131 -9.91 -12.22 10.10
N LYS A 132 -10.45 -11.04 9.82
CA LYS A 132 -11.91 -10.82 9.79
C LYS A 132 -12.57 -11.70 8.74
N ALA A 133 -12.03 -11.73 7.51
CA ALA A 133 -12.54 -12.58 6.45
C ALA A 133 -12.45 -14.08 6.81
N MET A 134 -11.35 -14.52 7.42
CA MET A 134 -11.17 -15.89 7.91
C MET A 134 -12.29 -16.32 8.89
N TYR A 135 -12.62 -15.46 9.85
CA TYR A 135 -13.69 -15.79 10.80
C TYR A 135 -15.07 -15.85 10.14
N GLU A 136 -15.31 -15.04 9.11
CA GLU A 136 -16.56 -15.13 8.34
C GLU A 136 -16.64 -16.46 7.56
N VAL A 137 -15.52 -16.93 7.00
CA VAL A 137 -15.47 -18.27 6.35
C VAL A 137 -15.81 -19.38 7.36
N LEU A 138 -15.17 -19.37 8.55
CA LEU A 138 -15.43 -20.34 9.60
C LEU A 138 -16.89 -20.29 10.10
N LYS A 139 -17.45 -19.11 10.28
CA LYS A 139 -18.85 -18.91 10.70
C LYS A 139 -19.82 -19.48 9.67
N LYS A 140 -19.64 -19.15 8.39
CA LYS A 140 -20.47 -19.67 7.29
C LYS A 140 -20.27 -21.18 7.11
N GLY A 141 -19.04 -21.66 7.25
CA GLY A 141 -18.73 -23.08 7.19
C GLY A 141 -19.52 -23.90 8.21
N ARG A 142 -19.59 -23.42 9.45
CA ARG A 142 -20.40 -24.04 10.52
C ARG A 142 -21.90 -23.92 10.27
N LEU A 143 -22.39 -22.73 9.90
CA LEU A 143 -23.81 -22.46 9.69
C LEU A 143 -24.41 -23.33 8.56
N HIS A 144 -23.64 -23.60 7.51
CA HIS A 144 -24.08 -24.35 6.34
C HIS A 144 -23.52 -25.77 6.29
N ASN A 145 -22.87 -26.26 7.34
CA ASN A 145 -22.25 -27.57 7.41
C ASN A 145 -21.35 -27.89 6.20
N LEU A 146 -20.55 -26.90 5.80
CA LEU A 146 -19.66 -27.04 4.64
C LEU A 146 -18.55 -28.04 4.95
N SER A 147 -18.20 -28.88 3.96
CA SER A 147 -17.04 -29.76 4.05
C SER A 147 -15.75 -28.97 4.27
N ILE A 148 -14.74 -29.61 4.86
CA ILE A 148 -13.44 -28.98 5.11
C ILE A 148 -12.81 -28.53 3.80
N GLN A 149 -12.89 -29.38 2.78
CA GLN A 149 -12.37 -29.04 1.46
C GLN A 149 -13.03 -27.76 0.90
N CYS A 150 -14.35 -27.66 1.05
CA CYS A 150 -15.07 -26.46 0.62
C CYS A 150 -14.61 -25.20 1.42
N GLN A 151 -14.39 -25.32 2.73
CA GLN A 151 -13.92 -24.21 3.55
C GLN A 151 -12.48 -23.80 3.20
N LEU A 152 -11.59 -24.76 2.88
CA LEU A 152 -10.25 -24.50 2.38
C LEU A 152 -10.29 -23.79 1.02
N ASP A 153 -11.13 -24.24 0.11
CA ASP A 153 -11.28 -23.62 -1.21
C ASP A 153 -11.81 -22.17 -1.11
N ILE A 154 -12.76 -21.94 -0.18
CA ILE A 154 -13.25 -20.57 0.07
C ILE A 154 -12.14 -19.71 0.68
N PHE A 155 -11.36 -20.24 1.63
CA PHE A 155 -10.22 -19.52 2.21
C PHE A 155 -9.23 -19.11 1.13
N ASP A 156 -8.85 -20.04 0.25
CA ASP A 156 -7.89 -19.77 -0.83
C ASP A 156 -8.40 -18.72 -1.83
N LYS A 157 -9.71 -18.68 -2.09
CA LYS A 157 -10.31 -17.74 -3.03
C LYS A 157 -10.69 -16.39 -2.43
N THR A 158 -10.86 -16.30 -1.11
CA THR A 158 -11.35 -15.06 -0.47
C THR A 158 -10.38 -14.45 0.52
N VAL A 159 -9.76 -15.25 1.39
CA VAL A 159 -8.86 -14.75 2.45
C VAL A 159 -7.44 -14.56 1.93
N LYS A 160 -6.94 -15.56 1.22
CA LYS A 160 -5.56 -15.54 0.69
C LYS A 160 -5.27 -14.34 -0.23
N PRO A 161 -6.16 -13.92 -1.15
CA PRO A 161 -5.94 -12.70 -1.95
C PRO A 161 -5.88 -11.43 -1.11
N ILE A 162 -6.62 -11.35 0.01
CA ILE A 162 -6.53 -10.22 0.94
C ILE A 162 -5.15 -10.19 1.61
N LEU A 163 -4.68 -11.36 2.09
CA LEU A 163 -3.40 -11.48 2.77
C LEU A 163 -2.20 -11.21 1.86
N LEU A 164 -2.32 -11.52 0.56
CA LEU A 164 -1.26 -11.37 -0.43
C LEU A 164 -1.40 -10.10 -1.27
N TYR A 165 -2.35 -9.21 -0.94
CA TYR A 165 -2.56 -8.00 -1.72
C TYR A 165 -1.31 -7.11 -1.75
N GLY A 166 -0.82 -6.80 -2.95
CA GLY A 166 0.39 -5.99 -3.19
C GLY A 166 1.69 -6.63 -2.71
N CYS A 167 1.74 -7.97 -2.58
CA CYS A 167 2.92 -8.68 -2.08
C CYS A 167 4.16 -8.47 -2.95
N GLU A 168 4.00 -8.04 -4.19
CA GLU A 168 5.07 -7.66 -5.10
C GLU A 168 5.94 -6.54 -4.53
N THR A 169 5.35 -5.67 -3.69
CA THR A 169 6.05 -4.53 -3.11
C THR A 169 6.64 -4.82 -1.73
N TRP A 170 6.00 -5.65 -0.92
CA TRP A 170 6.37 -5.89 0.48
C TRP A 170 6.74 -7.35 0.79
N GLY A 171 6.60 -8.25 -0.18
CA GLY A 171 6.77 -9.71 0.02
C GLY A 171 8.22 -10.15 0.25
N PHE A 172 9.19 -9.29 -0.06
CA PHE A 172 10.61 -9.54 0.15
C PHE A 172 10.95 -9.53 1.65
N GLY A 173 11.30 -10.68 2.22
CA GLY A 173 11.67 -10.81 3.62
C GLY A 173 10.69 -11.63 4.47
N LYS A 174 10.80 -11.49 5.81
CA LYS A 174 9.98 -12.27 6.75
C LYS A 174 8.50 -11.88 6.73
N ASN A 175 7.64 -12.85 6.52
CA ASN A 175 6.19 -12.68 6.42
C ASN A 175 5.41 -13.54 7.43
N ASP A 176 6.04 -13.94 8.54
CA ASP A 176 5.49 -14.83 9.57
C ASP A 176 4.09 -14.41 10.05
N ILE A 177 3.83 -13.09 10.13
CA ILE A 177 2.53 -12.58 10.59
C ILE A 177 1.40 -12.90 9.62
N ILE A 178 1.68 -12.95 8.32
CA ILE A 178 0.73 -13.34 7.27
C ILE A 178 0.47 -14.85 7.34
N GLU A 179 1.53 -15.66 7.43
CA GLU A 179 1.44 -17.13 7.50
C GLU A 179 0.66 -17.60 8.73
N ARG A 180 0.81 -16.91 9.86
CA ARG A 180 0.07 -17.23 11.10
C ARG A 180 -1.45 -17.22 10.92
N VAL A 181 -1.99 -16.42 9.99
CA VAL A 181 -3.44 -16.40 9.72
C VAL A 181 -3.88 -17.73 9.13
N HIS A 182 -3.15 -18.27 8.16
CA HIS A 182 -3.42 -19.56 7.53
C HIS A 182 -3.29 -20.70 8.56
N LEU A 183 -2.20 -20.72 9.33
CA LEU A 183 -2.01 -21.72 10.39
C LEU A 183 -3.12 -21.69 11.44
N LYS A 184 -3.59 -20.48 11.79
CA LYS A 184 -4.72 -20.32 12.72
C LYS A 184 -6.01 -20.88 12.13
N PHE A 185 -6.27 -20.62 10.84
CA PHE A 185 -7.42 -21.17 10.14
C PHE A 185 -7.42 -22.69 10.17
N CYS A 186 -6.32 -23.34 9.79
CA CYS A 186 -6.17 -24.79 9.81
C CYS A 186 -6.40 -25.38 11.20
N LYS A 187 -5.82 -24.78 12.24
CA LYS A 187 -6.03 -25.20 13.63
C LYS A 187 -7.49 -25.14 14.05
N LEU A 188 -8.20 -24.07 13.70
CA LEU A 188 -9.61 -23.91 14.04
C LEU A 188 -10.51 -24.90 13.29
N LEU A 189 -10.19 -25.24 12.04
CA LEU A 189 -10.87 -26.30 11.30
C LEU A 189 -10.68 -27.67 11.93
N LEU A 190 -9.45 -28.03 12.30
CA LEU A 190 -9.11 -29.32 12.92
C LEU A 190 -9.75 -29.47 14.33
N HIS A 191 -9.77 -28.39 15.13
CA HIS A 191 -10.47 -28.41 16.40
C HIS A 191 -11.99 -28.61 16.26
N ALA A 192 -12.60 -28.01 15.23
CA ALA A 192 -14.01 -28.23 14.96
C ALA A 192 -14.32 -29.71 14.64
N LEU A 193 -13.36 -30.43 14.01
CA LEU A 193 -13.48 -31.88 13.74
C LEU A 193 -13.42 -32.73 15.01
N SER A 194 -12.51 -32.42 15.93
CA SER A 194 -12.36 -33.21 17.16
C SER A 194 -13.66 -33.21 17.99
N PHE A 195 -14.41 -32.11 17.98
CA PHE A 195 -15.72 -32.04 18.64
C PHE A 195 -16.81 -32.82 17.88
N GLN A 196 -16.82 -32.83 16.55
CA GLN A 196 -17.80 -33.62 15.78
C GLN A 196 -17.57 -35.12 15.89
N VAL A 197 -16.33 -35.58 15.93
CA VAL A 197 -16.01 -37.02 16.14
C VAL A 197 -16.40 -37.49 17.55
N LEU A 198 -16.23 -36.65 18.57
CA LEU A 198 -16.67 -36.96 19.93
C LEU A 198 -18.20 -37.08 20.04
N TYR A 199 -18.98 -36.30 19.34
CA TYR A 199 -20.45 -36.39 19.32
C TYR A 199 -20.95 -37.64 18.57
N MET A 200 -20.24 -38.15 17.56
CA MET A 200 -20.61 -39.38 16.87
C MET A 200 -20.30 -40.66 17.65
N LEU A 201 -19.42 -40.62 18.65
CA LEU A 201 -19.08 -41.73 19.50
C LEU A 201 -20.00 -41.86 20.73
N GLN A 202 -20.92 -40.91 20.97
CA GLN A 202 -21.90 -40.91 22.03
C GLN A 202 -23.34 -41.30 21.59
N MET A 203 -23.54 -41.65 20.32
CA MET A 203 -24.77 -42.24 19.77
C MET A 203 -24.60 -43.74 19.54
#